data_832db0f903616a3e36186bfef999b22d
#
_entry.id   832db0f903616a3e36186bfef999b22d
#
_cell.length_a   1.000
_cell.length_b   1.000
_cell.length_c   1.000
_cell.angle_alpha   90.00
_cell.angle_beta   90.00
_cell.angle_gamma   90.00
#
_symmetry.space_group_name_H-M   'P 1'
#
loop_
_entity.id
_entity.type
_entity.pdbx_description
1 polymer ?
#
loop_
_entity_poly.entity_id
_entity_poly.type
_entity_poly.pdbx_seq_one_letter_code
_entity_poly.pdbx_strand_id
1 'polypeptide(L)'
;MAGLKAFGPFLVAPIRPRLTRRSTRRHSVVIIVVFAIVFLLVAVPPLQGRGHAKKVASEDYGLGFSTEIAAPESEVVNAVEAVVNNGIIQGSKEYNKDRYIESASAAASSPLFPEWKDAGKVYYKVRTGVLAPLHFKDSNDEGTLAVRYVVQSKDASKSILRIDAVFVEDFRRTVHPSDGSVESAESLEIQNQIDSVEAEKKQSQQLEKQRLEKLAGQELERKRAQEEASALADAQTSPQTLDQRLDSLRHLAERVVKAPGGQLKTAPFRSATNVKLLDAGAEVVILIVTPYWYGVETTDGQHGWIHHAQLESLP
;
A
#
# COMPACT_ATOMS: atom_id res chain seq x y z
N MET A 1 34.30 51.90 26.37
CA MET A 1 35.24 51.94 25.21
C MET A 1 34.90 50.72 24.31
N ALA A 2 34.75 51.04 23.04
CA ALA A 2 34.58 50.12 21.90
C ALA A 2 33.38 49.09 22.01
N GLY A 3 32.28 49.11 21.28
CA GLY A 3 32.09 49.49 19.88
C GLY A 3 31.86 48.18 19.09
N LEU A 4 30.67 47.54 19.18
CA LEU A 4 30.31 46.38 18.33
C LEU A 4 29.25 46.81 17.32
N LYS A 5 29.66 46.86 16.05
CA LYS A 5 28.82 47.17 14.89
C LYS A 5 27.95 45.95 14.54
N ALA A 6 26.67 46.22 14.44
CA ALA A 6 25.67 45.28 13.90
C ALA A 6 25.84 45.12 12.39
N PHE A 7 25.93 43.86 11.90
CA PHE A 7 25.77 43.52 10.50
C PHE A 7 24.30 43.10 10.27
N GLY A 8 23.63 43.80 9.37
CA GLY A 8 22.27 43.54 8.96
C GLY A 8 22.16 42.35 7.96
N PRO A 9 20.98 41.78 7.84
CA PRO A 9 20.77 40.64 6.97
C PRO A 9 20.60 41.06 5.51
N PHE A 10 21.33 40.37 4.62
CA PHE A 10 21.18 40.45 3.17
C PHE A 10 19.86 39.83 2.75
N LEU A 11 18.98 40.66 2.16
CA LEU A 11 17.79 40.23 1.43
C LEU A 11 18.21 39.66 0.05
N VAL A 12 18.03 38.37 -0.16
CA VAL A 12 18.14 37.74 -1.48
C VAL A 12 16.74 37.69 -2.08
N ALA A 13 16.54 38.44 -3.15
CA ALA A 13 15.30 38.43 -3.93
C ALA A 13 15.18 37.17 -4.81
N PRO A 14 13.96 36.60 -4.99
CA PRO A 14 13.79 35.44 -5.86
C PRO A 14 13.71 35.86 -7.34
N ILE A 15 14.53 35.23 -8.15
CA ILE A 15 14.55 35.34 -9.61
C ILE A 15 13.35 34.57 -10.15
N ARG A 16 12.43 35.29 -10.82
CA ARG A 16 11.32 34.68 -11.58
C ARG A 16 11.79 34.32 -12.99
N PRO A 17 11.60 33.10 -13.48
CA PRO A 17 11.80 32.80 -14.89
C PRO A 17 10.65 33.34 -15.76
N ARG A 18 11.00 34.10 -16.78
CA ARG A 18 10.08 34.55 -17.84
C ARG A 18 9.72 33.37 -18.73
N LEU A 19 8.44 33.05 -18.80
CA LEU A 19 7.84 32.18 -19.81
C LEU A 19 7.78 32.91 -21.14
N THR A 20 8.62 32.53 -22.10
CA THR A 20 8.48 32.90 -23.52
C THR A 20 7.55 31.92 -24.22
N ARG A 21 6.41 32.44 -24.56
CA ARG A 21 5.39 31.84 -25.41
C ARG A 21 5.90 31.80 -26.85
N ARG A 22 6.32 30.63 -27.36
CA ARG A 22 6.51 30.43 -28.80
C ARG A 22 5.40 29.54 -29.35
N SER A 23 4.51 30.20 -30.07
CA SER A 23 3.56 29.64 -31.03
C SER A 23 4.32 29.05 -32.22
N THR A 24 4.15 27.78 -32.49
CA THR A 24 4.35 27.23 -33.82
C THR A 24 3.23 26.27 -34.15
N ARG A 25 2.35 26.76 -35.04
CA ARG A 25 1.48 25.94 -35.90
C ARG A 25 2.36 25.02 -36.76
N ARG A 26 2.03 23.77 -36.93
CA ARG A 26 1.83 23.12 -38.24
C ARG A 26 1.74 21.59 -38.15
N HIS A 27 0.71 21.13 -38.84
CA HIS A 27 0.51 19.90 -39.59
C HIS A 27 0.08 18.63 -38.84
N SER A 28 -1.20 18.41 -39.03
CA SER A 28 -1.88 17.12 -38.98
C SER A 28 -1.14 16.07 -39.79
N VAL A 29 -0.81 14.98 -39.17
CA VAL A 29 -0.69 13.67 -39.83
C VAL A 29 -1.52 12.70 -39.02
N VAL A 30 -2.68 12.37 -39.58
CA VAL A 30 -3.57 11.33 -39.12
C VAL A 30 -2.90 10.01 -39.47
N ILE A 31 -2.29 9.36 -38.50
CA ILE A 31 -1.93 7.95 -38.61
C ILE A 31 -2.96 7.18 -37.79
N ILE A 32 -3.91 6.62 -38.53
CA ILE A 32 -4.85 5.63 -38.01
C ILE A 32 -4.04 4.35 -37.79
N VAL A 33 -3.59 4.14 -36.57
CA VAL A 33 -3.09 2.84 -36.15
C VAL A 33 -4.29 2.08 -35.61
N VAL A 34 -4.82 1.20 -36.43
CA VAL A 34 -5.79 0.17 -36.00
C VAL A 34 -5.05 -0.79 -35.08
N PHE A 35 -5.09 -0.54 -33.78
CA PHE A 35 -4.75 -1.52 -32.78
C PHE A 35 -5.94 -2.47 -32.60
N ALA A 36 -5.84 -3.65 -33.18
CA ALA A 36 -6.67 -4.76 -32.81
C ALA A 36 -6.37 -5.10 -31.33
N ILE A 37 -7.13 -4.51 -30.42
CA ILE A 37 -7.16 -4.91 -29.02
C ILE A 37 -7.87 -6.25 -28.98
N VAL A 38 -7.09 -7.31 -28.91
CA VAL A 38 -7.58 -8.61 -28.45
C VAL A 38 -8.03 -8.40 -27.00
N PHE A 39 -9.33 -8.22 -26.83
CA PHE A 39 -9.99 -8.24 -25.53
C PHE A 39 -9.81 -9.67 -24.97
N LEU A 40 -8.74 -9.86 -24.23
CA LEU A 40 -8.65 -10.96 -23.30
C LEU A 40 -9.70 -10.66 -22.22
N LEU A 41 -10.86 -11.28 -22.33
CA LEU A 41 -11.89 -11.33 -21.32
C LEU A 41 -11.29 -12.03 -20.10
N VAL A 42 -10.50 -11.29 -19.31
CA VAL A 42 -10.27 -11.64 -17.92
C VAL A 42 -11.62 -11.46 -17.26
N ALA A 43 -12.27 -12.57 -16.97
CA ALA A 43 -13.46 -12.60 -16.13
C ALA A 43 -13.06 -12.00 -14.79
N VAL A 44 -13.26 -10.68 -14.65
CA VAL A 44 -13.26 -10.01 -13.35
C VAL A 44 -14.42 -10.66 -12.60
N PRO A 45 -14.19 -11.38 -11.49
CA PRO A 45 -15.31 -11.84 -10.68
C PRO A 45 -16.13 -10.58 -10.34
N PRO A 46 -17.47 -10.66 -10.45
CA PRO A 46 -18.30 -9.53 -10.07
C PRO A 46 -17.89 -9.16 -8.66
N LEU A 47 -17.52 -7.88 -8.44
CA LEU A 47 -17.52 -7.29 -7.10
C LEU A 47 -18.91 -7.61 -6.55
N GLN A 48 -18.97 -8.66 -5.76
CA GLN A 48 -20.21 -9.04 -5.06
C GLN A 48 -20.56 -7.81 -4.23
N GLY A 49 -21.74 -7.32 -4.56
CA GLY A 49 -22.27 -6.07 -4.08
C GLY A 49 -22.05 -5.92 -2.59
N ARG A 50 -21.68 -4.72 -2.20
CA ARG A 50 -21.84 -4.23 -0.85
C ARG A 50 -23.16 -4.77 -0.32
N GLY A 51 -23.07 -5.71 0.60
CA GLY A 51 -24.24 -6.29 1.21
C GLY A 51 -25.10 -5.16 1.74
N HIS A 52 -26.28 -5.01 1.19
CA HIS A 52 -27.23 -4.05 1.70
C HIS A 52 -27.49 -4.50 3.14
N ALA A 53 -27.03 -3.73 4.08
CA ALA A 53 -27.29 -3.95 5.49
C ALA A 53 -28.80 -4.13 5.69
N LYS A 54 -29.18 -5.29 6.16
CA LYS A 54 -30.59 -5.59 6.41
C LYS A 54 -31.01 -4.83 7.65
N LYS A 55 -31.82 -3.79 7.46
CA LYS A 55 -32.39 -2.99 8.53
C LYS A 55 -33.29 -3.88 9.39
N VAL A 56 -32.88 -4.13 10.61
CA VAL A 56 -33.68 -4.88 11.60
C VAL A 56 -34.40 -3.83 12.45
N ALA A 57 -35.73 -3.82 12.39
CA ALA A 57 -36.52 -2.97 13.24
C ALA A 57 -36.43 -3.48 14.69
N SER A 58 -35.99 -2.64 15.62
CA SER A 58 -36.17 -2.85 17.04
C SER A 58 -37.34 -1.96 17.52
N GLU A 59 -38.29 -2.54 18.17
CA GLU A 59 -39.53 -1.85 18.49
C GLU A 59 -39.36 -0.68 19.48
N ASP A 60 -38.24 -0.62 20.24
CA ASP A 60 -38.04 0.33 21.32
C ASP A 60 -36.94 1.38 21.13
N TYR A 61 -35.94 1.15 20.23
CA TYR A 61 -34.74 1.99 20.14
C TYR A 61 -34.31 2.33 18.69
N GLY A 62 -35.27 2.80 17.90
CA GLY A 62 -35.00 3.12 16.49
C GLY A 62 -35.01 1.89 15.58
N LEU A 63 -34.54 2.07 14.36
CA LEU A 63 -34.62 1.03 13.34
C LEU A 63 -33.57 -0.07 13.50
N GLY A 64 -32.55 0.14 14.35
CA GLY A 64 -31.42 -0.75 14.50
C GLY A 64 -30.70 -1.02 13.17
N PHE A 65 -29.48 -1.47 13.22
CA PHE A 65 -28.71 -1.81 12.04
C PHE A 65 -27.98 -3.12 12.29
N SER A 66 -28.05 -4.05 11.36
CA SER A 66 -27.33 -5.30 11.47
C SER A 66 -26.70 -5.64 10.13
N THR A 67 -25.39 -5.91 10.13
CA THR A 67 -24.63 -6.26 8.92
C THR A 67 -23.70 -7.43 9.20
N GLU A 68 -23.47 -8.23 8.17
CA GLU A 68 -22.43 -9.27 8.18
C GLU A 68 -21.12 -8.65 7.66
N ILE A 69 -20.04 -8.83 8.41
CA ILE A 69 -18.69 -8.40 8.08
C ILE A 69 -17.85 -9.63 7.77
N ALA A 70 -17.15 -9.62 6.63
CA ALA A 70 -16.27 -10.70 6.19
C ALA A 70 -14.91 -10.62 6.89
N ALA A 71 -14.92 -10.60 8.22
CA ALA A 71 -13.74 -10.59 9.07
C ALA A 71 -13.99 -11.40 10.34
N PRO A 72 -12.96 -11.99 10.95
CA PRO A 72 -13.10 -12.72 12.21
C PRO A 72 -13.49 -11.75 13.35
N GLU A 73 -14.17 -12.29 14.36
CA GLU A 73 -14.64 -11.48 15.50
C GLU A 73 -13.56 -10.59 16.13
N SER A 74 -12.35 -11.10 16.25
CA SER A 74 -11.23 -10.35 16.85
C SER A 74 -10.86 -9.09 16.06
N GLU A 75 -10.90 -9.14 14.73
CA GLU A 75 -10.61 -7.99 13.86
C GLU A 75 -11.75 -6.96 13.93
N VAL A 76 -13.00 -7.42 13.92
CA VAL A 76 -14.17 -6.53 14.06
C VAL A 76 -14.19 -5.87 15.43
N VAL A 77 -13.88 -6.61 16.50
CA VAL A 77 -13.77 -6.08 17.86
C VAL A 77 -12.72 -4.96 17.94
N ASN A 78 -11.53 -5.19 17.41
CA ASN A 78 -10.46 -4.17 17.40
C ASN A 78 -10.91 -2.90 16.64
N ALA A 79 -11.58 -3.06 15.50
CA ALA A 79 -12.11 -1.93 14.75
C ALA A 79 -13.22 -1.18 15.50
N VAL A 80 -14.14 -1.90 16.16
CA VAL A 80 -15.18 -1.30 17.01
C VAL A 80 -14.54 -0.56 18.17
N GLU A 81 -13.58 -1.13 18.86
CA GLU A 81 -12.85 -0.46 19.95
C GLU A 81 -12.15 0.82 19.48
N ALA A 82 -11.52 0.80 18.30
CA ALA A 82 -10.91 1.99 17.72
C ALA A 82 -11.95 3.08 17.43
N VAL A 83 -13.07 2.71 16.84
CA VAL A 83 -14.18 3.63 16.53
C VAL A 83 -14.86 4.15 17.82
N VAL A 84 -15.08 3.31 18.80
CA VAL A 84 -15.66 3.73 20.10
C VAL A 84 -14.76 4.73 20.81
N ASN A 85 -13.46 4.59 20.71
CA ASN A 85 -12.47 5.45 21.37
C ASN A 85 -12.08 6.70 20.57
N ASN A 86 -12.51 6.87 19.31
CA ASN A 86 -12.14 8.03 18.49
C ASN A 86 -12.81 9.35 18.92
N GLY A 87 -13.79 9.28 19.80
CA GLY A 87 -14.47 10.46 20.34
C GLY A 87 -15.49 11.12 19.40
N ILE A 88 -15.86 10.47 18.29
CA ILE A 88 -16.70 11.03 17.25
C ILE A 88 -17.91 10.12 17.01
N ILE A 89 -19.12 10.68 16.97
CA ILE A 89 -20.31 9.97 16.50
C ILE A 89 -20.65 10.47 15.11
N GLN A 90 -20.61 9.56 14.14
CA GLN A 90 -20.87 9.83 12.72
C GLN A 90 -22.38 9.78 12.39
N GLY A 91 -22.74 10.34 11.25
CA GLY A 91 -24.13 10.24 10.73
C GLY A 91 -25.14 11.14 11.41
N SER A 92 -24.71 12.00 12.34
CA SER A 92 -25.54 13.05 12.96
C SER A 92 -24.70 14.29 13.24
N LYS A 93 -25.34 15.39 13.50
CA LYS A 93 -24.71 16.65 13.95
C LYS A 93 -25.64 17.38 14.92
N GLU A 94 -25.07 18.16 15.81
CA GLU A 94 -25.80 19.04 16.70
C GLU A 94 -26.45 20.19 15.93
N TYR A 95 -27.51 20.76 16.50
CA TYR A 95 -28.09 21.99 16.00
C TYR A 95 -27.02 23.11 15.91
N ASN A 96 -27.01 23.85 14.80
CA ASN A 96 -26.01 24.88 14.47
C ASN A 96 -24.54 24.40 14.34
N LYS A 97 -24.31 23.12 14.21
CA LYS A 97 -22.99 22.58 13.86
C LYS A 97 -23.01 22.04 12.44
N ASP A 98 -21.83 22.07 11.79
CA ASP A 98 -21.71 21.65 10.38
C ASP A 98 -21.21 20.22 10.21
N ARG A 99 -20.77 19.60 11.31
CA ARG A 99 -20.08 18.32 11.28
C ARG A 99 -20.73 17.31 12.25
N TYR A 100 -20.12 16.15 12.31
CA TYR A 100 -20.40 15.07 13.24
C TYR A 100 -20.37 15.55 14.71
N ILE A 101 -20.81 14.69 15.62
CA ILE A 101 -20.83 14.98 17.06
C ILE A 101 -19.48 14.60 17.66
N GLU A 102 -18.79 15.59 18.22
CA GLU A 102 -17.46 15.44 18.84
C GLU A 102 -17.58 15.22 20.37
N SER A 103 -16.44 14.83 20.98
CA SER A 103 -16.28 14.64 22.43
C SER A 103 -17.19 13.54 23.01
N ALA A 104 -17.49 12.54 22.21
CA ALA A 104 -18.08 11.31 22.72
C ALA A 104 -17.01 10.50 23.49
N SER A 105 -17.42 9.66 24.39
CA SER A 105 -16.55 8.80 25.19
C SER A 105 -17.03 7.36 25.20
N ALA A 106 -16.05 6.45 25.27
CA ALA A 106 -16.35 5.05 25.52
C ALA A 106 -16.95 4.86 26.91
N ALA A 107 -17.94 3.99 27.03
CA ALA A 107 -18.55 3.64 28.30
C ALA A 107 -18.69 2.11 28.43
N ALA A 108 -18.55 1.59 29.64
CA ALA A 108 -18.72 0.16 29.89
C ALA A 108 -20.20 -0.26 29.85
N SER A 109 -21.11 0.67 30.11
CA SER A 109 -22.56 0.46 30.07
C SER A 109 -23.25 1.78 29.79
N SER A 110 -24.50 1.71 29.34
CA SER A 110 -25.36 2.90 29.19
C SER A 110 -26.77 2.57 29.71
N PRO A 111 -27.32 3.37 30.63
CA PRO A 111 -28.66 3.18 31.12
C PRO A 111 -29.73 3.50 30.07
N LEU A 112 -29.32 4.04 28.92
CA LEU A 112 -30.23 4.38 27.81
C LEU A 112 -30.63 3.17 27.00
N PHE A 113 -29.91 2.05 27.16
CA PHE A 113 -30.25 0.79 26.51
C PHE A 113 -30.62 -0.27 27.54
N PRO A 114 -31.53 -1.19 27.21
CA PRO A 114 -31.73 -2.38 28.02
C PRO A 114 -30.47 -3.23 28.02
N GLU A 115 -30.31 -3.99 29.09
CA GLU A 115 -29.18 -4.93 29.19
C GLU A 115 -29.21 -5.91 28.02
N TRP A 116 -28.05 -6.09 27.37
CA TRP A 116 -27.93 -7.04 26.30
C TRP A 116 -27.86 -8.47 26.87
N LYS A 117 -28.81 -9.32 26.50
CA LYS A 117 -28.94 -10.67 27.05
C LYS A 117 -28.43 -11.76 26.11
N ASP A 118 -28.28 -11.42 24.83
CA ASP A 118 -27.82 -12.37 23.83
C ASP A 118 -26.29 -12.50 23.84
N ALA A 119 -25.77 -13.49 23.10
CA ALA A 119 -24.33 -13.64 22.91
C ALA A 119 -23.74 -12.42 22.19
N GLY A 120 -22.45 -12.15 22.43
CA GLY A 120 -21.69 -11.10 21.77
C GLY A 120 -20.99 -10.16 22.73
N LYS A 121 -20.04 -9.39 22.18
CA LYS A 121 -19.33 -8.34 22.92
C LYS A 121 -20.01 -7.01 22.68
N VAL A 122 -20.27 -6.27 23.75
CA VAL A 122 -21.05 -5.03 23.72
C VAL A 122 -20.15 -3.85 24.07
N TYR A 123 -20.24 -2.80 23.26
CA TYR A 123 -19.52 -1.54 23.43
C TYR A 123 -20.48 -0.39 23.37
N TYR A 124 -20.18 0.70 24.09
CA TYR A 124 -20.98 1.90 24.11
C TYR A 124 -20.13 3.12 23.84
N LYS A 125 -20.66 4.06 23.04
CA LYS A 125 -20.12 5.38 22.82
C LYS A 125 -21.19 6.38 23.25
N VAL A 126 -20.86 7.29 24.16
CA VAL A 126 -21.84 8.19 24.78
C VAL A 126 -21.35 9.62 24.70
N ARG A 127 -22.26 10.54 24.37
CA ARG A 127 -22.04 11.99 24.41
C ARG A 127 -23.19 12.65 25.14
N THR A 128 -22.88 13.30 26.25
CA THR A 128 -23.84 14.11 27.05
C THR A 128 -23.85 15.57 26.57
N GLY A 129 -24.93 16.28 26.78
CA GLY A 129 -25.05 17.69 26.41
C GLY A 129 -25.07 17.91 24.89
N VAL A 130 -25.71 17.03 24.15
CA VAL A 130 -25.92 17.14 22.70
C VAL A 130 -27.22 17.95 22.49
N LEU A 131 -27.15 19.01 21.67
CA LEU A 131 -28.29 19.87 21.39
C LEU A 131 -29.01 19.44 20.12
N ALA A 132 -30.25 19.00 20.25
CA ALA A 132 -31.18 18.69 19.15
C ALA A 132 -30.51 18.00 17.95
N PRO A 133 -29.95 16.79 18.10
CA PRO A 133 -29.18 16.15 17.04
C PRO A 133 -30.06 15.80 15.85
N LEU A 134 -29.55 15.98 14.64
CA LEU A 134 -30.21 15.56 13.41
C LEU A 134 -30.35 14.03 13.37
N HIS A 135 -31.34 13.56 12.60
CA HIS A 135 -31.61 12.13 12.39
C HIS A 135 -32.16 11.39 13.61
N PHE A 136 -32.60 12.19 14.63
CA PHE A 136 -33.41 11.71 15.76
C PHE A 136 -34.78 12.40 15.71
N LYS A 137 -35.81 11.60 15.58
CA LYS A 137 -37.16 12.11 15.34
C LYS A 137 -37.63 13.03 16.49
N ASP A 138 -38.07 14.24 16.15
CA ASP A 138 -38.63 15.23 17.06
C ASP A 138 -37.70 15.67 18.22
N SER A 139 -36.36 15.52 18.05
CA SER A 139 -35.37 16.01 19.01
C SER A 139 -35.31 17.54 18.97
N ASN A 140 -35.54 18.21 20.11
CA ASN A 140 -35.62 19.68 20.19
C ASN A 140 -34.87 20.30 21.37
N ASP A 141 -34.26 19.50 22.24
CA ASP A 141 -33.66 19.94 23.49
C ASP A 141 -32.25 19.35 23.67
N GLU A 142 -31.61 19.73 24.76
CA GLU A 142 -30.31 19.14 25.15
C GLU A 142 -30.53 17.76 25.77
N GLY A 143 -29.59 16.83 25.47
CA GLY A 143 -29.71 15.48 25.96
C GLY A 143 -28.47 14.66 25.80
N THR A 144 -28.62 13.36 25.99
CA THR A 144 -27.56 12.38 25.88
C THR A 144 -27.79 11.49 24.66
N LEU A 145 -26.82 11.45 23.78
CA LEU A 145 -26.75 10.53 22.65
C LEU A 145 -25.89 9.32 23.02
N ALA A 146 -26.40 8.13 22.81
CA ALA A 146 -25.68 6.90 23.01
C ALA A 146 -25.80 5.99 21.80
N VAL A 147 -24.69 5.34 21.47
CA VAL A 147 -24.58 4.32 20.42
C VAL A 147 -24.11 3.03 21.08
N ARG A 148 -24.83 1.95 20.83
CA ARG A 148 -24.46 0.59 21.24
C ARG A 148 -23.97 -0.21 20.04
N TYR A 149 -22.87 -0.89 20.20
CA TYR A 149 -22.30 -1.82 19.21
C TYR A 149 -22.29 -3.20 19.81
N VAL A 150 -22.74 -4.19 19.05
CA VAL A 150 -22.71 -5.60 19.45
C VAL A 150 -22.02 -6.39 18.37
N VAL A 151 -20.94 -7.08 18.73
CA VAL A 151 -20.18 -7.94 17.82
C VAL A 151 -20.43 -9.39 18.21
N GLN A 152 -20.87 -10.19 17.24
CA GLN A 152 -21.11 -11.63 17.42
C GLN A 152 -20.33 -12.40 16.37
N SER A 153 -19.66 -13.47 16.77
CA SER A 153 -19.09 -14.42 15.81
C SER A 153 -20.19 -15.15 15.08
N LYS A 154 -20.08 -15.23 13.76
CA LYS A 154 -20.95 -16.08 12.93
C LYS A 154 -20.22 -17.38 12.58
N ASP A 155 -18.97 -17.26 12.16
CA ASP A 155 -18.04 -18.35 11.89
C ASP A 155 -16.58 -17.88 12.08
N ALA A 156 -15.59 -18.69 11.73
CA ALA A 156 -14.17 -18.35 11.91
C ALA A 156 -13.72 -17.13 11.06
N SER A 157 -14.44 -16.78 10.00
CA SER A 157 -14.08 -15.74 9.03
C SER A 157 -15.11 -14.62 8.92
N LYS A 158 -16.23 -14.73 9.63
CA LYS A 158 -17.34 -13.80 9.52
C LYS A 158 -17.94 -13.46 10.86
N SER A 159 -18.35 -12.20 10.99
CA SER A 159 -18.98 -11.67 12.19
C SER A 159 -20.25 -10.90 11.85
N ILE A 160 -21.14 -10.80 12.79
CA ILE A 160 -22.33 -9.96 12.73
C ILE A 160 -22.09 -8.74 13.61
N LEU A 161 -22.18 -7.57 13.01
CA LEU A 161 -22.15 -6.30 13.71
C LEU A 161 -23.56 -5.75 13.78
N ARG A 162 -24.02 -5.45 15.00
CA ARG A 162 -25.26 -4.72 15.25
C ARG A 162 -24.94 -3.38 15.88
N ILE A 163 -25.61 -2.32 15.42
CA ILE A 163 -25.49 -0.97 15.94
C ILE A 163 -26.88 -0.43 16.21
N ASP A 164 -27.06 0.17 17.37
CA ASP A 164 -28.28 0.85 17.78
C ASP A 164 -27.88 2.24 18.31
N ALA A 165 -28.60 3.29 17.91
CA ALA A 165 -28.40 4.66 18.39
C ALA A 165 -29.67 5.24 18.95
N VAL A 166 -29.55 5.96 20.07
CA VAL A 166 -30.67 6.59 20.75
C VAL A 166 -30.24 7.95 21.32
N PHE A 167 -31.12 8.93 21.23
CA PHE A 167 -31.00 10.22 21.90
C PHE A 167 -32.09 10.36 22.97
N VAL A 168 -31.70 10.79 24.16
CA VAL A 168 -32.63 10.99 25.28
C VAL A 168 -32.45 12.38 25.84
N GLU A 169 -33.52 13.19 25.80
CA GLU A 169 -33.53 14.54 26.37
C GLU A 169 -33.31 14.50 27.88
N ASP A 170 -32.45 15.40 28.39
CA ASP A 170 -32.09 15.40 29.81
C ASP A 170 -33.24 15.85 30.70
N PHE A 171 -34.02 16.85 30.28
CA PHE A 171 -35.11 17.41 31.08
C PHE A 171 -36.39 16.56 31.01
N ARG A 172 -36.85 16.25 29.80
CA ARG A 172 -38.14 15.53 29.62
C ARG A 172 -37.97 14.02 29.67
N ARG A 173 -36.77 13.53 29.60
CA ARG A 173 -36.45 12.10 29.50
C ARG A 173 -37.12 11.43 28.30
N THR A 174 -37.46 12.22 27.26
CA THR A 174 -38.07 11.72 26.04
C THR A 174 -37.01 10.97 25.25
N VAL A 175 -37.36 9.77 24.80
CA VAL A 175 -36.50 8.92 23.99
C VAL A 175 -36.78 9.19 22.51
N HIS A 176 -35.75 9.54 21.76
CA HIS A 176 -35.82 9.79 20.33
C HIS A 176 -35.04 8.71 19.59
N PRO A 177 -35.72 7.86 18.83
CA PRO A 177 -35.07 6.83 18.03
C PRO A 177 -34.33 7.44 16.84
N SER A 178 -33.22 6.85 16.47
CA SER A 178 -32.50 7.16 15.23
C SER A 178 -33.32 6.73 14.00
N ASP A 179 -33.13 7.43 12.88
CA ASP A 179 -33.64 7.03 11.57
C ASP A 179 -32.73 6.01 10.84
N GLY A 180 -31.66 5.57 11.48
CA GLY A 180 -30.64 4.64 10.96
C GLY A 180 -29.44 5.30 10.31
N SER A 181 -29.38 6.63 10.25
CA SER A 181 -28.26 7.37 9.65
C SER A 181 -26.99 7.24 10.48
N VAL A 182 -27.09 7.33 11.81
CA VAL A 182 -25.96 7.15 12.73
C VAL A 182 -25.41 5.73 12.63
N GLU A 183 -26.27 4.74 12.70
CA GLU A 183 -25.90 3.34 12.67
C GLU A 183 -25.20 2.96 11.34
N SER A 184 -25.72 3.48 10.24
CA SER A 184 -25.13 3.25 8.92
C SER A 184 -23.76 3.92 8.78
N ALA A 185 -23.60 5.14 9.29
CA ALA A 185 -22.34 5.88 9.25
C ALA A 185 -21.27 5.26 10.15
N GLU A 186 -21.64 4.87 11.37
CA GLU A 186 -20.74 4.17 12.29
C GLU A 186 -20.32 2.80 11.74
N SER A 187 -21.23 2.09 11.07
CA SER A 187 -20.89 0.83 10.39
C SER A 187 -19.88 1.03 9.27
N LEU A 188 -20.03 2.10 8.49
CA LEU A 188 -19.09 2.44 7.43
C LEU A 188 -17.71 2.79 8.00
N GLU A 189 -17.67 3.52 9.12
CA GLU A 189 -16.40 3.85 9.78
C GLU A 189 -15.68 2.61 10.30
N ILE A 190 -16.42 1.67 10.89
CA ILE A 190 -15.86 0.37 11.30
C ILE A 190 -15.30 -0.41 10.10
N GLN A 191 -16.01 -0.42 8.98
CA GLN A 191 -15.55 -1.08 7.76
C GLN A 191 -14.26 -0.42 7.23
N ASN A 192 -14.22 0.92 7.19
CA ASN A 192 -13.02 1.66 6.78
C ASN A 192 -11.82 1.37 7.69
N GLN A 193 -12.05 1.21 8.98
CA GLN A 193 -11.00 0.84 9.94
C GLN A 193 -10.46 -0.57 9.67
N ILE A 194 -11.33 -1.53 9.38
CA ILE A 194 -10.93 -2.90 9.00
C ILE A 194 -10.12 -2.88 7.71
N ASP A 195 -10.61 -2.19 6.68
CA ASP A 195 -9.95 -2.09 5.37
C ASP A 195 -8.56 -1.43 5.49
N SER A 196 -8.43 -0.42 6.36
CA SER A 196 -7.16 0.25 6.66
C SER A 196 -6.14 -0.69 7.30
N VAL A 197 -6.54 -1.43 8.32
CA VAL A 197 -5.68 -2.41 9.01
C VAL A 197 -5.25 -3.54 8.05
N GLU A 198 -6.16 -4.02 7.21
CA GLU A 198 -5.81 -5.00 6.19
C GLU A 198 -4.82 -4.47 5.16
N ALA A 199 -4.99 -3.22 4.73
CA ALA A 199 -4.07 -2.58 3.79
C ALA A 199 -2.66 -2.43 4.39
N GLU A 200 -2.56 -1.99 5.65
CA GLU A 200 -1.29 -1.90 6.38
C GLU A 200 -0.61 -3.28 6.53
N LYS A 201 -1.39 -4.30 6.86
CA LYS A 201 -0.89 -5.69 6.99
C LYS A 201 -0.35 -6.21 5.65
N LYS A 202 -1.07 -5.97 4.55
CA LYS A 202 -0.61 -6.34 3.20
C LYS A 202 0.67 -5.59 2.81
N GLN A 203 0.74 -4.30 3.10
CA GLN A 203 1.93 -3.48 2.84
C GLN A 203 3.15 -3.95 3.63
N SER A 204 2.99 -4.22 4.92
CA SER A 204 4.08 -4.71 5.77
C SER A 204 4.61 -6.07 5.30
N GLN A 205 3.71 -6.99 4.92
CA GLN A 205 4.10 -8.29 4.35
C GLN A 205 4.87 -8.14 3.03
N GLN A 206 4.45 -7.21 2.17
CA GLN A 206 5.18 -6.94 0.91
C GLN A 206 6.57 -6.37 1.15
N LEU A 207 6.70 -5.43 2.10
CA LEU A 207 7.99 -4.85 2.48
C LEU A 207 8.93 -5.90 3.08
N GLU A 208 8.41 -6.77 3.93
CA GLU A 208 9.19 -7.86 4.51
C GLU A 208 9.65 -8.86 3.45
N LYS A 209 8.77 -9.24 2.53
CA LYS A 209 9.14 -10.10 1.40
C LYS A 209 10.26 -9.49 0.54
N GLN A 210 10.13 -8.20 0.19
CA GLN A 210 11.17 -7.48 -0.56
C GLN A 210 12.49 -7.42 0.20
N ARG A 211 12.44 -7.23 1.53
CA ARG A 211 13.63 -7.24 2.39
C ARG A 211 14.33 -8.60 2.37
N LEU A 212 13.57 -9.68 2.52
CA LEU A 212 14.10 -11.05 2.48
C LEU A 212 14.70 -11.39 1.11
N GLU A 213 14.04 -11.04 0.03
CA GLU A 213 14.55 -11.21 -1.33
C GLU A 213 15.88 -10.46 -1.56
N LYS A 214 15.96 -9.21 -1.06
CA LYS A 214 17.18 -8.41 -1.14
C LYS A 214 18.33 -9.03 -0.34
N LEU A 215 18.05 -9.51 0.88
CA LEU A 215 19.06 -10.17 1.71
C LEU A 215 19.55 -11.48 1.07
N ALA A 216 18.65 -12.30 0.53
CA ALA A 216 19.00 -13.52 -0.19
C ALA A 216 19.87 -13.23 -1.43
N GLY A 217 19.54 -12.17 -2.17
CA GLY A 217 20.35 -11.70 -3.29
C GLY A 217 21.77 -11.31 -2.86
N GLN A 218 21.90 -10.51 -1.81
CA GLN A 218 23.20 -10.09 -1.27
C GLN A 218 24.03 -11.28 -0.75
N GLU A 219 23.40 -12.25 -0.12
CA GLU A 219 24.09 -13.44 0.36
C GLU A 219 24.61 -14.30 -0.78
N LEU A 220 23.82 -14.43 -1.86
CA LEU A 220 24.24 -15.15 -3.07
C LEU A 220 25.42 -14.45 -3.76
N GLU A 221 25.37 -13.12 -3.88
CA GLU A 221 26.49 -12.34 -4.42
C GLU A 221 27.77 -12.50 -3.57
N ARG A 222 27.62 -12.46 -2.26
CA ARG A 222 28.76 -12.65 -1.35
C ARG A 222 29.38 -14.05 -1.48
N LYS A 223 28.55 -15.09 -1.61
CA LYS A 223 29.04 -16.46 -1.85
C LYS A 223 29.80 -16.57 -3.17
N ARG A 224 29.26 -16.00 -4.25
CA ARG A 224 29.94 -15.97 -5.56
C ARG A 224 31.27 -15.24 -5.50
N ALA A 225 31.30 -14.05 -4.90
CA ALA A 225 32.53 -13.30 -4.72
C ALA A 225 33.59 -14.06 -3.88
N GLN A 226 33.14 -14.81 -2.88
CA GLN A 226 34.02 -15.63 -2.05
C GLN A 226 34.54 -16.85 -2.82
N GLU A 227 33.72 -17.51 -3.63
CA GLU A 227 34.11 -18.62 -4.50
C GLU A 227 35.10 -18.13 -5.56
N GLU A 228 34.88 -16.98 -6.20
CA GLU A 228 35.79 -16.37 -7.16
C GLU A 228 37.14 -16.00 -6.50
N ALA A 229 37.10 -15.42 -5.29
CA ALA A 229 38.33 -15.08 -4.56
C ALA A 229 39.12 -16.33 -4.16
N SER A 230 38.46 -17.42 -3.75
CA SER A 230 39.13 -18.69 -3.42
C SER A 230 39.76 -19.33 -4.66
N ALA A 231 39.04 -19.34 -5.79
CA ALA A 231 39.55 -19.87 -7.05
C ALA A 231 40.79 -19.10 -7.55
N LEU A 232 40.78 -17.76 -7.39
CA LEU A 232 41.94 -16.93 -7.69
C LEU A 232 43.14 -17.20 -6.77
N ALA A 233 42.91 -17.41 -5.47
CA ALA A 233 43.94 -17.73 -4.49
C ALA A 233 44.54 -19.11 -4.78
N ASP A 234 43.73 -20.11 -5.11
CA ASP A 234 44.19 -21.45 -5.50
C ASP A 234 45.02 -21.44 -6.80
N ALA A 235 44.58 -20.63 -7.77
CA ALA A 235 45.34 -20.43 -9.02
C ALA A 235 46.70 -19.76 -8.80
N GLN A 236 46.82 -18.89 -7.79
CA GLN A 236 48.10 -18.25 -7.43
C GLN A 236 49.04 -19.14 -6.64
N THR A 237 48.52 -20.08 -5.85
CA THR A 237 49.32 -20.98 -4.99
C THR A 237 49.73 -22.29 -5.69
N SER A 238 49.04 -22.64 -6.75
CA SER A 238 49.34 -23.87 -7.49
C SER A 238 50.62 -23.72 -8.32
N PRO A 239 51.52 -24.72 -8.34
CA PRO A 239 52.75 -24.71 -9.17
C PRO A 239 52.43 -24.99 -10.64
N GLN A 240 51.47 -24.27 -11.19
CA GLN A 240 51.09 -24.39 -12.59
C GLN A 240 52.10 -23.69 -13.48
N THR A 241 52.35 -24.26 -14.65
CA THR A 241 53.12 -23.61 -15.69
C THR A 241 52.47 -22.28 -16.10
N LEU A 242 53.24 -21.34 -16.63
CA LEU A 242 52.74 -20.05 -17.05
C LEU A 242 51.52 -20.19 -17.99
N ASP A 243 51.57 -21.19 -18.87
CA ASP A 243 50.51 -21.52 -19.82
C ASP A 243 49.22 -21.97 -19.13
N GLN A 244 49.32 -22.84 -18.12
CA GLN A 244 48.15 -23.25 -17.32
C GLN A 244 47.53 -22.10 -16.55
N ARG A 245 48.33 -21.13 -16.06
CA ARG A 245 47.82 -19.91 -15.43
C ARG A 245 47.13 -18.99 -16.44
N LEU A 246 47.68 -18.83 -17.62
CA LEU A 246 47.06 -18.06 -18.69
C LEU A 246 45.72 -18.67 -19.11
N ASP A 247 45.67 -19.99 -19.28
CA ASP A 247 44.44 -20.70 -19.62
C ASP A 247 43.37 -20.56 -18.50
N SER A 248 43.78 -20.68 -17.23
CA SER A 248 42.86 -20.48 -16.09
C SER A 248 42.32 -19.07 -16.04
N LEU A 249 43.15 -18.05 -16.25
CA LEU A 249 42.72 -16.63 -16.28
C LEU A 249 41.84 -16.36 -17.51
N ARG A 250 42.13 -17.00 -18.62
CA ARG A 250 41.33 -16.91 -19.84
C ARG A 250 39.94 -17.46 -19.63
N HIS A 251 39.81 -18.66 -19.04
CA HIS A 251 38.51 -19.25 -18.68
C HIS A 251 37.71 -18.41 -17.69
N LEU A 252 38.36 -17.65 -16.80
CA LEU A 252 37.67 -16.75 -15.86
C LEU A 252 37.17 -15.49 -16.55
N ALA A 253 37.88 -14.92 -17.49
CA ALA A 253 37.60 -13.65 -18.15
C ALA A 253 36.77 -13.80 -19.44
N GLU A 254 36.97 -14.92 -20.18
CA GLU A 254 36.32 -15.16 -21.46
C GLU A 254 34.98 -15.90 -21.29
N ARG A 255 34.03 -15.55 -22.11
CA ARG A 255 32.71 -16.20 -22.20
C ARG A 255 32.33 -16.35 -23.65
N VAL A 256 31.41 -17.28 -23.90
CA VAL A 256 30.83 -17.53 -25.22
C VAL A 256 29.37 -17.12 -25.25
N VAL A 257 28.97 -16.53 -26.35
CA VAL A 257 27.57 -16.16 -26.56
C VAL A 257 26.74 -17.41 -26.83
N LYS A 258 25.70 -17.63 -26.05
CA LYS A 258 24.74 -18.74 -26.18
C LYS A 258 23.93 -18.67 -27.48
N ALA A 259 23.46 -19.81 -27.97
CA ALA A 259 22.43 -19.86 -28.99
C ALA A 259 21.11 -19.25 -28.46
N PRO A 260 20.38 -18.47 -29.25
CA PRO A 260 20.53 -18.19 -30.69
C PRO A 260 21.47 -17.00 -31.03
N GLY A 261 22.21 -16.47 -30.08
CA GLY A 261 23.05 -15.30 -30.21
C GLY A 261 22.75 -14.22 -29.15
N GLY A 262 23.52 -13.15 -29.14
CA GLY A 262 23.43 -12.10 -28.14
C GLY A 262 23.38 -10.70 -28.73
N GLN A 263 22.80 -9.75 -27.97
CA GLN A 263 22.74 -8.34 -28.34
C GLN A 263 23.74 -7.54 -27.51
N LEU A 264 24.77 -7.00 -28.19
CA LEU A 264 25.68 -6.03 -27.58
C LEU A 264 25.03 -4.66 -27.53
N LYS A 265 24.95 -4.05 -26.35
CA LYS A 265 24.24 -2.79 -26.11
C LYS A 265 25.18 -1.69 -25.65
N THR A 266 24.75 -0.43 -25.83
CA THR A 266 25.52 0.74 -25.39
C THR A 266 25.55 0.91 -23.87
N ALA A 267 24.56 0.35 -23.13
CA ALA A 267 24.41 0.52 -21.69
C ALA A 267 23.72 -0.70 -21.05
N PRO A 268 23.85 -0.92 -19.72
CA PRO A 268 23.40 -2.12 -19.02
C PRO A 268 21.88 -2.10 -18.70
N PHE A 269 21.04 -1.88 -19.70
CA PHE A 269 19.58 -1.97 -19.58
C PHE A 269 18.90 -2.35 -20.91
N ARG A 270 17.71 -2.93 -20.82
CA ARG A 270 17.01 -3.55 -21.95
C ARG A 270 16.68 -2.59 -23.08
N SER A 271 16.34 -1.34 -22.78
CA SER A 271 15.99 -0.31 -23.77
C SER A 271 17.20 0.41 -24.38
N ALA A 272 18.44 0.06 -23.98
CA ALA A 272 19.63 0.63 -24.59
C ALA A 272 19.77 0.23 -26.07
N THR A 273 20.39 1.10 -26.86
CA THR A 273 20.61 0.88 -28.29
C THR A 273 21.53 -0.32 -28.53
N ASN A 274 21.18 -1.13 -29.51
CA ASN A 274 22.04 -2.23 -29.91
C ASN A 274 23.25 -1.68 -30.70
N VAL A 275 24.42 -2.07 -30.27
CA VAL A 275 25.69 -1.78 -30.96
C VAL A 275 25.90 -2.80 -32.09
N LYS A 276 25.74 -4.10 -31.75
CA LYS A 276 25.97 -5.21 -32.65
C LYS A 276 25.19 -6.44 -32.22
N LEU A 277 24.82 -7.29 -33.17
CA LEU A 277 24.37 -8.65 -32.91
C LEU A 277 25.60 -9.56 -32.92
N LEU A 278 25.71 -10.38 -31.86
CA LEU A 278 26.76 -11.37 -31.73
C LEU A 278 26.17 -12.75 -32.07
N ASP A 279 26.87 -13.49 -32.90
CA ASP A 279 26.48 -14.85 -33.26
C ASP A 279 26.64 -15.80 -32.06
N ALA A 280 25.89 -16.90 -32.08
CA ALA A 280 26.14 -17.99 -31.15
C ALA A 280 27.57 -18.54 -31.31
N GLY A 281 28.23 -18.74 -30.18
CA GLY A 281 29.63 -19.17 -30.19
C GLY A 281 30.64 -18.01 -30.29
N ALA A 282 30.22 -16.75 -30.42
CA ALA A 282 31.13 -15.62 -30.40
C ALA A 282 31.81 -15.49 -29.02
N GLU A 283 33.15 -15.41 -29.00
CA GLU A 283 33.93 -15.21 -27.79
C GLU A 283 33.95 -13.73 -27.39
N VAL A 284 33.81 -13.47 -26.10
CA VAL A 284 33.84 -12.12 -25.49
C VAL A 284 34.67 -12.15 -24.21
N VAL A 285 35.39 -11.07 -23.93
CA VAL A 285 36.16 -10.88 -22.70
C VAL A 285 35.35 -10.02 -21.75
N ILE A 286 35.13 -10.48 -20.52
CA ILE A 286 34.43 -9.70 -19.48
C ILE A 286 35.35 -8.65 -18.90
N LEU A 287 34.99 -7.39 -19.01
CA LEU A 287 35.68 -6.26 -18.40
C LEU A 287 35.00 -5.77 -17.09
N ILE A 288 33.69 -5.82 -17.07
CA ILE A 288 32.88 -5.32 -15.93
C ILE A 288 31.77 -6.31 -15.65
N VAL A 289 31.59 -6.64 -14.36
CA VAL A 289 30.54 -7.53 -13.90
C VAL A 289 29.48 -6.71 -13.12
N THR A 290 28.21 -6.82 -13.51
CA THR A 290 27.07 -6.33 -12.74
C THR A 290 26.06 -7.47 -12.54
N PRO A 291 25.08 -7.34 -11.65
CA PRO A 291 24.14 -8.44 -11.36
C PRO A 291 23.41 -9.04 -12.57
N TYR A 292 23.16 -8.25 -13.59
CA TYR A 292 22.36 -8.68 -14.75
C TYR A 292 23.07 -8.46 -16.10
N TRP A 293 24.10 -7.61 -16.14
CA TRP A 293 24.77 -7.21 -17.37
C TRP A 293 26.28 -7.31 -17.20
N TYR A 294 26.94 -7.79 -18.21
CA TYR A 294 28.40 -7.81 -18.29
C TYR A 294 28.85 -6.79 -19.33
N GLY A 295 29.79 -5.93 -18.94
CA GLY A 295 30.54 -5.10 -19.86
C GLY A 295 31.60 -5.96 -20.49
N VAL A 296 31.55 -6.11 -21.81
CA VAL A 296 32.42 -7.02 -22.56
C VAL A 296 33.12 -6.32 -23.68
N GLU A 297 34.27 -6.89 -24.08
CA GLU A 297 34.99 -6.61 -25.30
C GLU A 297 34.90 -7.81 -26.23
N THR A 298 34.55 -7.57 -27.47
CA THR A 298 34.48 -8.59 -28.50
C THR A 298 35.85 -8.79 -29.14
N THR A 299 36.07 -9.90 -29.86
CA THR A 299 37.34 -10.22 -30.55
C THR A 299 37.76 -9.19 -31.60
N ASP A 300 36.81 -8.38 -32.10
CA ASP A 300 37.05 -7.25 -33.00
C ASP A 300 37.26 -5.91 -32.29
N GLY A 301 37.44 -5.92 -30.95
CA GLY A 301 37.75 -4.74 -30.15
C GLY A 301 36.58 -3.82 -29.85
N GLN A 302 35.33 -4.26 -30.08
CA GLN A 302 34.16 -3.48 -29.74
C GLN A 302 33.73 -3.67 -28.28
N HIS A 303 33.48 -2.58 -27.58
CA HIS A 303 33.01 -2.59 -26.21
C HIS A 303 31.47 -2.42 -26.14
N GLY A 304 30.83 -3.09 -25.19
CA GLY A 304 29.40 -2.95 -24.97
C GLY A 304 28.93 -3.78 -23.80
N TRP A 305 27.63 -3.83 -23.63
CA TRP A 305 26.93 -4.54 -22.54
C TRP A 305 26.13 -5.69 -23.12
N ILE A 306 26.27 -6.87 -22.53
CA ILE A 306 25.47 -8.05 -22.85
C ILE A 306 24.81 -8.59 -21.59
N HIS A 307 23.60 -9.09 -21.70
CA HIS A 307 22.90 -9.66 -20.56
C HIS A 307 23.55 -11.00 -20.17
N HIS A 308 23.85 -11.21 -18.88
CA HIS A 308 24.57 -12.39 -18.38
C HIS A 308 23.95 -13.72 -18.81
N ALA A 309 22.61 -13.78 -18.96
CA ALA A 309 21.90 -14.98 -19.40
C ALA A 309 22.21 -15.40 -20.86
N GLN A 310 22.78 -14.50 -21.66
CA GLN A 310 23.19 -14.74 -23.05
C GLN A 310 24.64 -15.26 -23.17
N LEU A 311 25.31 -15.41 -22.04
CA LEU A 311 26.69 -15.90 -21.98
C LEU A 311 26.78 -17.24 -21.27
N GLU A 312 27.75 -18.03 -21.64
CA GLU A 312 28.17 -19.26 -20.97
C GLU A 312 29.67 -19.32 -20.83
N SER A 313 30.17 -20.18 -19.93
CA SER A 313 31.59 -20.40 -19.77
C SER A 313 32.17 -21.05 -21.03
N LEU A 314 33.42 -20.75 -21.32
CA LEU A 314 34.17 -21.54 -22.31
C LEU A 314 34.15 -23.03 -21.94
N PRO A 315 33.95 -23.94 -22.89
CA PRO A 315 33.92 -25.37 -22.65
C PRO A 315 35.24 -25.92 -22.08
#